data_348aea03af028158f0cdb7e2f5c8a9ab
#
_entry.id   348aea03af028158f0cdb7e2f5c8a9ab
#
_cell.length_a   1.000
_cell.length_b   1.000
_cell.length_c   1.000
_cell.angle_alpha   90.00
_cell.angle_beta   90.00
_cell.angle_gamma   90.00
#
_symmetry.space_group_name_H-M   'P 1'
#
loop_
_entity.id
_entity.type
_entity.pdbx_description
1 polymer ?
#
loop_
_entity_poly.entity_id
_entity_poly.type
_entity_poly.pdbx_seq_one_letter_code
_entity_poly.pdbx_strand_id
1 'polypeptide(L)'
;MDLLIVSGLSGAGKSVAMNALEDIGFFCIDNVPAELLPSITAFSKAGDNQLKRVALSMDVRGCHTSEQIEQALHQLDEQGIEYEILFIDAPDDVLMRRYSETRRRHPISIAEGISTREALAKERQILQPFRERADYTINTEFLSTAQNKERICNLFAPDGGAKAAMRLTVCLLYTSPSPRDISGS
;
A
#
# COMPACT_ATOMS: atom_id res chain seq x y z
N MET A 1 7.52 15.27 10.87
CA MET A 1 7.66 14.64 9.53
C MET A 1 6.52 13.66 9.38
N ASP A 2 5.74 13.79 8.33
CA ASP A 2 4.68 12.83 8.01
C ASP A 2 5.30 11.71 7.17
N LEU A 3 5.49 10.53 7.76
CA LEU A 3 6.04 9.36 7.07
C LEU A 3 4.90 8.41 6.69
N LEU A 4 4.75 8.16 5.40
CA LEU A 4 3.77 7.22 4.86
C LEU A 4 4.48 6.05 4.18
N ILE A 5 4.24 4.85 4.66
CA ILE A 5 4.69 3.61 4.01
C ILE A 5 3.57 3.14 3.10
N VAL A 6 3.85 3.04 1.80
CA VAL A 6 2.90 2.57 0.79
C VAL A 6 3.29 1.17 0.37
N SER A 7 2.46 0.21 0.68
CA SER A 7 2.65 -1.19 0.28
C SER A 7 1.42 -1.74 -0.42
N GLY A 8 1.49 -2.95 -0.89
CA GLY A 8 0.36 -3.61 -1.54
C GLY A 8 0.81 -4.54 -2.66
N LEU A 9 -0.12 -5.31 -3.16
CA LEU A 9 0.15 -6.35 -4.14
C LEU A 9 0.60 -5.79 -5.49
N SER A 10 1.47 -6.51 -6.13
CA SER A 10 1.92 -6.22 -7.49
C SER A 10 0.72 -6.22 -8.44
N GLY A 11 0.55 -5.12 -9.19
CA GLY A 11 -0.63 -4.92 -10.06
C GLY A 11 -1.86 -4.33 -9.36
N ALA A 12 -1.83 -4.10 -8.06
CA ALA A 12 -2.97 -3.51 -7.34
C ALA A 12 -3.10 -1.98 -7.51
N GLY A 13 -2.07 -1.29 -8.03
CA GLY A 13 -2.15 0.15 -8.30
C GLY A 13 -1.25 1.04 -7.43
N LYS A 14 -0.20 0.50 -6.81
CA LYS A 14 0.78 1.27 -6.02
C LYS A 14 1.38 2.46 -6.77
N SER A 15 1.77 2.27 -8.03
CA SER A 15 2.37 3.35 -8.84
C SER A 15 1.41 4.54 -9.03
N VAL A 16 0.12 4.27 -9.15
CA VAL A 16 -0.91 5.32 -9.21
C VAL A 16 -0.97 6.08 -7.88
N ALA A 17 -0.91 5.35 -6.77
CA ALA A 17 -0.89 5.95 -5.44
C ALA A 17 0.36 6.82 -5.21
N MET A 18 1.54 6.33 -5.57
CA MET A 18 2.79 7.10 -5.45
C MET A 18 2.77 8.37 -6.28
N ASN A 19 2.30 8.31 -7.53
CA ASN A 19 2.15 9.51 -8.39
C ASN A 19 1.14 10.50 -7.79
N ALA A 20 0.03 10.02 -7.23
CA ALA A 20 -0.95 10.86 -6.59
C ALA A 20 -0.39 11.57 -5.33
N LEU A 21 0.41 10.87 -4.54
CA LEU A 21 1.08 11.43 -3.36
C LEU A 21 2.12 12.49 -3.75
N GLU A 22 2.88 12.27 -4.82
CA GLU A 22 3.83 13.24 -5.36
C GLU A 22 3.12 14.53 -5.80
N ASP A 23 1.98 14.40 -6.51
CA ASP A 23 1.16 15.54 -6.94
C ASP A 23 0.64 16.41 -5.79
N ILE A 24 0.46 15.85 -4.59
CA ILE A 24 0.01 16.56 -3.38
C ILE A 24 1.15 16.89 -2.41
N GLY A 25 2.40 16.82 -2.89
CA GLY A 25 3.57 17.35 -2.20
C GLY A 25 4.29 16.38 -1.26
N PHE A 26 4.11 15.07 -1.41
CA PHE A 26 5.00 14.10 -0.78
C PHE A 26 6.31 13.97 -1.55
N PHE A 27 7.41 13.84 -0.83
CA PHE A 27 8.65 13.34 -1.39
C PHE A 27 8.58 11.82 -1.47
N CYS A 28 8.53 11.29 -2.69
CA CYS A 28 8.29 9.87 -2.93
C CYS A 28 9.59 9.12 -3.22
N ILE A 29 9.82 8.02 -2.51
CA ILE A 29 10.92 7.08 -2.77
C ILE A 29 10.31 5.72 -3.08
N ASP A 30 10.56 5.21 -4.27
CA ASP A 30 10.00 3.94 -4.72
C ASP A 30 10.96 2.77 -4.47
N ASN A 31 10.39 1.59 -4.27
CA ASN A 31 11.11 0.33 -4.14
C ASN A 31 12.19 0.31 -3.04
N VAL A 32 11.81 0.75 -1.84
CA VAL A 32 12.71 0.81 -0.67
C VAL A 32 12.89 -0.58 -0.07
N PRO A 33 14.13 -1.10 0.06
CA PRO A 33 14.41 -2.30 0.83
C PRO A 33 14.10 -2.11 2.32
N ALA A 34 13.60 -3.17 2.98
CA ALA A 34 13.23 -3.11 4.40
C ALA A 34 14.41 -2.68 5.29
N GLU A 35 15.61 -3.11 4.97
CA GLU A 35 16.82 -2.82 5.74
C GLU A 35 17.24 -1.34 5.70
N LEU A 36 16.80 -0.60 4.68
CA LEU A 36 17.12 0.83 4.55
C LEU A 36 16.13 1.74 5.29
N LEU A 37 14.98 1.20 5.71
CA LEU A 37 13.92 1.99 6.33
C LEU A 37 14.41 2.79 7.56
N PRO A 38 15.16 2.22 8.52
CA PRO A 38 15.69 2.98 9.66
C PRO A 38 16.69 4.09 9.25
N SER A 39 17.48 3.84 8.21
CA SER A 39 18.48 4.81 7.73
C SER A 39 17.83 6.01 7.03
N ILE A 40 16.79 5.78 6.24
CA ILE A 40 16.03 6.85 5.57
C ILE A 40 15.36 7.75 6.60
N THR A 41 14.79 7.17 7.65
CA THR A 41 14.15 7.93 8.71
C THR A 41 15.14 8.72 9.55
N ALA A 42 16.32 8.17 9.83
CA ALA A 42 17.40 8.90 10.50
C ALA A 42 17.89 10.09 9.65
N PHE A 43 18.04 9.91 8.35
CA PHE A 43 18.44 10.98 7.42
C PHE A 43 17.43 12.13 7.39
N SER A 44 16.14 11.82 7.39
CA SER A 44 15.09 12.85 7.37
C SER A 44 14.98 13.63 8.69
N LYS A 45 15.45 13.06 9.82
CA LYS A 45 15.57 13.78 11.11
C LYS A 45 16.77 14.72 11.18
N ALA A 46 17.86 14.38 10.48
CA ALA A 46 19.12 15.12 10.51
C ALA A 46 19.19 16.30 9.52
N GLY A 47 18.30 16.32 8.55
CA GLY A 47 18.31 17.32 7.48
C GLY A 47 17.39 18.50 7.72
N ASP A 48 17.79 19.63 7.18
CA ASP A 48 17.05 20.89 7.14
C ASP A 48 15.60 20.65 6.65
N ASN A 49 14.64 21.30 7.22
CA ASN A 49 13.18 21.35 7.08
C ASN A 49 12.52 21.03 5.70
N GLN A 50 13.24 20.44 4.74
CA GLN A 50 12.75 20.26 3.36
C GLN A 50 11.87 19.02 3.17
N LEU A 51 12.00 17.98 3.99
CA LEU A 51 11.21 16.74 3.85
C LEU A 51 10.13 16.66 4.94
N LYS A 52 9.09 17.46 4.80
CA LYS A 52 7.98 17.46 5.76
C LYS A 52 7.06 16.23 5.58
N ARG A 53 6.91 15.77 4.36
CA ARG A 53 6.00 14.66 3.98
C ARG A 53 6.76 13.70 3.08
N VAL A 54 6.94 12.47 3.53
CA VAL A 54 7.70 11.43 2.81
C VAL A 54 6.83 10.21 2.61
N ALA A 55 6.77 9.70 1.38
CA ALA A 55 6.11 8.45 1.04
C ALA A 55 7.15 7.44 0.56
N LEU A 56 7.20 6.27 1.19
CA LEU A 56 8.11 5.18 0.85
C LEU A 56 7.32 4.02 0.29
N SER A 57 7.56 3.63 -0.96
CA SER A 57 6.96 2.43 -1.52
C SER A 57 7.81 1.20 -1.20
N MET A 58 7.18 0.19 -0.62
CA MET A 58 7.81 -1.07 -0.22
C MET A 58 7.00 -2.25 -0.77
N ASP A 59 7.67 -3.15 -1.46
CA ASP A 59 7.06 -4.35 -2.04
C ASP A 59 8.02 -5.55 -2.02
N VAL A 60 7.59 -6.68 -2.60
CA VAL A 60 8.36 -7.93 -2.62
C VAL A 60 9.69 -7.87 -3.38
N ARG A 61 9.98 -6.80 -4.10
CA ARG A 61 11.28 -6.60 -4.74
C ARG A 61 12.33 -6.13 -3.72
N GLY A 62 11.91 -5.38 -2.71
CA GLY A 62 12.75 -4.90 -1.62
C GLY A 62 12.52 -5.61 -0.28
N CYS A 63 11.49 -6.46 -0.16
CA CYS A 63 11.14 -7.19 1.04
C CYS A 63 10.90 -8.65 0.68
N HIS A 64 11.82 -9.52 1.05
CA HIS A 64 11.79 -10.92 0.63
C HIS A 64 11.07 -11.84 1.59
N THR A 65 10.95 -11.46 2.86
CA THR A 65 10.27 -12.23 3.90
C THR A 65 9.43 -11.32 4.80
N SER A 66 8.40 -11.88 5.45
CA SER A 66 7.57 -11.16 6.42
C SER A 66 8.39 -10.73 7.65
N GLU A 67 9.36 -11.54 8.06
CA GLU A 67 10.23 -11.27 9.21
C GLU A 67 11.09 -10.01 8.98
N GLN A 68 11.59 -9.79 7.75
CA GLN A 68 12.33 -8.57 7.42
C GLN A 68 11.46 -7.32 7.59
N ILE A 69 10.20 -7.41 7.16
CA ILE A 69 9.23 -6.31 7.31
C ILE A 69 8.93 -6.07 8.79
N GLU A 70 8.65 -7.12 9.55
CA GLU A 70 8.37 -7.01 10.98
C GLU A 70 9.54 -6.39 11.74
N GLN A 71 10.77 -6.83 11.46
CA GLN A 71 11.99 -6.27 12.06
C GLN A 71 12.16 -4.79 11.74
N ALA A 72 11.94 -4.40 10.47
CA ALA A 72 12.07 -3.01 10.06
C ALA A 72 11.02 -2.11 10.74
N LEU A 73 9.76 -2.56 10.82
CA LEU A 73 8.70 -1.82 11.51
C LEU A 73 8.96 -1.74 13.03
N HIS A 74 9.44 -2.83 13.64
CA HIS A 74 9.81 -2.85 15.06
C HIS A 74 10.95 -1.86 15.36
N GLN A 75 11.95 -1.76 14.49
CA GLN A 75 13.02 -0.78 14.64
C GLN A 75 12.51 0.67 14.57
N LEU A 76 11.51 0.96 13.73
CA LEU A 76 10.87 2.29 13.72
C LEU A 76 10.14 2.57 15.03
N ASP A 77 9.40 1.59 15.54
CA ASP A 77 8.67 1.69 16.80
C ASP A 77 9.65 1.94 17.97
N GLU A 78 10.76 1.21 18.04
CA GLU A 78 11.81 1.39 19.07
C GLU A 78 12.48 2.77 19.00
N GLN A 79 12.64 3.32 17.79
CA GLN A 79 13.20 4.66 17.58
C GLN A 79 12.18 5.78 17.83
N GLY A 80 10.94 5.44 18.18
CA GLY A 80 9.85 6.40 18.38
C GLY A 80 9.50 7.19 17.12
N ILE A 81 9.61 6.57 15.95
CA ILE A 81 9.26 7.18 14.68
C ILE A 81 7.79 6.93 14.42
N GLU A 82 7.03 8.01 14.29
CA GLU A 82 5.62 7.93 13.88
C GLU A 82 5.53 7.74 12.38
N TYR A 83 4.75 6.77 11.94
CA TYR A 83 4.46 6.47 10.54
C TYR A 83 3.03 5.98 10.37
N GLU A 84 2.51 6.11 9.17
CA GLU A 84 1.24 5.53 8.75
C GLU A 84 1.50 4.53 7.61
N ILE A 85 0.65 3.52 7.49
CA ILE A 85 0.74 2.51 6.43
C ILE A 85 -0.51 2.59 5.55
N LEU A 86 -0.29 2.78 4.25
CA LEU A 86 -1.29 2.65 3.20
C LEU A 86 -1.08 1.33 2.47
N PHE A 87 -2.05 0.43 2.53
CA PHE A 87 -2.02 -0.84 1.82
C PHE A 87 -2.97 -0.85 0.63
N ILE A 88 -2.45 -1.12 -0.57
CA ILE A 88 -3.23 -1.20 -1.80
C ILE A 88 -3.48 -2.68 -2.14
N ASP A 89 -4.74 -3.07 -2.17
CA ASP A 89 -5.16 -4.46 -2.39
C ASP A 89 -6.10 -4.59 -3.60
N ALA A 90 -6.19 -5.79 -4.12
CA ALA A 90 -7.22 -6.22 -5.06
C ALA A 90 -7.39 -7.75 -4.97
N PRO A 91 -8.57 -8.31 -5.31
CA PRO A 91 -8.76 -9.75 -5.38
C PRO A 91 -7.84 -10.44 -6.39
N ASP A 92 -7.51 -11.69 -6.14
CA ASP A 92 -6.55 -12.43 -6.96
C ASP A 92 -7.00 -12.60 -8.42
N ASP A 93 -8.29 -12.78 -8.66
CA ASP A 93 -8.86 -12.87 -10.01
C ASP A 93 -8.73 -11.56 -10.79
N VAL A 94 -8.87 -10.42 -10.11
CA VAL A 94 -8.64 -9.08 -10.67
C VAL A 94 -7.17 -8.90 -11.01
N LEU A 95 -6.26 -9.27 -10.11
CA LEU A 95 -4.82 -9.19 -10.34
C LEU A 95 -4.39 -10.11 -11.48
N MET A 96 -4.87 -11.35 -11.51
CA MET A 96 -4.60 -12.29 -12.59
C MET A 96 -5.04 -11.75 -13.96
N ARG A 97 -6.23 -11.15 -14.02
CA ARG A 97 -6.72 -10.49 -15.25
C ARG A 97 -5.82 -9.34 -15.68
N ARG A 98 -5.43 -8.43 -14.74
CA ARG A 98 -4.53 -7.30 -15.02
C ARG A 98 -3.17 -7.77 -15.54
N TYR A 99 -2.62 -8.84 -15.00
CA TYR A 99 -1.38 -9.45 -15.51
C TYR A 99 -1.54 -9.99 -16.93
N SER A 100 -2.66 -10.64 -17.23
CA SER A 100 -2.95 -11.16 -18.57
C SER A 100 -3.08 -10.04 -19.59
N GLU A 101 -3.80 -8.96 -19.25
CA GLU A 101 -4.03 -7.81 -20.13
C GLU A 101 -2.73 -7.04 -20.44
N THR A 102 -1.87 -6.85 -19.43
CA THR A 102 -0.62 -6.09 -19.60
C THR A 102 0.54 -6.93 -20.13
N ARG A 103 0.38 -8.24 -20.24
CA ARG A 103 1.45 -9.19 -20.59
C ARG A 103 2.69 -9.07 -19.69
N ARG A 104 2.54 -8.53 -18.49
CA ARG A 104 3.60 -8.47 -17.49
C ARG A 104 3.65 -9.78 -16.71
N ARG A 105 4.83 -10.10 -16.22
CA ARG A 105 5.02 -11.26 -15.32
C ARG A 105 5.19 -10.77 -13.91
N HIS A 106 4.66 -11.54 -12.96
CA HIS A 106 4.80 -11.23 -11.53
C HIS A 106 6.29 -11.31 -11.11
N PRO A 107 6.80 -10.37 -10.27
CA PRO A 107 8.22 -10.35 -9.85
C PRO A 107 8.69 -11.69 -9.27
N ILE A 108 7.93 -12.27 -8.34
CA ILE A 108 8.26 -13.57 -7.74
C ILE A 108 8.16 -14.70 -8.78
N SER A 109 7.19 -14.66 -9.70
CA SER A 109 7.07 -15.64 -10.79
C SER A 109 8.31 -15.65 -11.68
N ILE A 110 8.90 -14.48 -11.96
CA ILE A 110 10.14 -14.36 -12.72
C ILE A 110 11.32 -14.94 -11.94
N ALA A 111 11.44 -14.57 -10.66
CA ALA A 111 12.57 -14.95 -9.82
C ALA A 111 12.61 -16.45 -9.51
N GLU A 112 11.45 -17.07 -9.28
CA GLU A 112 11.35 -18.45 -8.79
C GLU A 112 10.81 -19.44 -9.84
N GLY A 113 10.38 -18.97 -11.00
CA GLY A 113 9.85 -19.83 -12.05
C GLY A 113 8.49 -20.47 -11.73
N ILE A 114 7.73 -19.90 -10.80
CA ILE A 114 6.41 -20.39 -10.39
C ILE A 114 5.28 -19.69 -11.13
N SER A 115 4.07 -20.22 -11.04
CA SER A 115 2.88 -19.60 -11.65
C SER A 115 2.55 -18.24 -11.02
N THR A 116 1.86 -17.38 -11.75
CA THR A 116 1.40 -16.09 -11.22
C THR A 116 0.48 -16.26 -10.01
N ARG A 117 -0.34 -17.29 -9.98
CA ARG A 117 -1.22 -17.60 -8.83
C ARG A 117 -0.42 -17.94 -7.57
N GLU A 118 0.57 -18.81 -7.69
CA GLU A 118 1.47 -19.16 -6.57
C GLU A 118 2.28 -17.96 -6.12
N ALA A 119 2.75 -17.14 -7.06
CA ALA A 119 3.48 -15.92 -6.78
C ALA A 119 2.63 -14.90 -6.00
N LEU A 120 1.36 -14.71 -6.36
CA LEU A 120 0.43 -13.84 -5.62
C LEU A 120 0.16 -14.36 -4.21
N ALA A 121 -0.03 -15.67 -4.04
CA ALA A 121 -0.21 -16.26 -2.71
C ALA A 121 1.02 -16.03 -1.82
N LYS A 122 2.21 -16.20 -2.38
CA LYS A 122 3.47 -15.94 -1.68
C LYS A 122 3.65 -14.46 -1.34
N GLU A 123 3.34 -13.56 -2.28
CA GLU A 123 3.38 -12.12 -2.06
C GLU A 123 2.47 -11.69 -0.91
N ARG A 124 1.25 -12.23 -0.83
CA ARG A 124 0.32 -11.97 0.29
C ARG A 124 0.90 -12.36 1.64
N GLN A 125 1.59 -13.51 1.71
CA GLN A 125 2.24 -13.96 2.93
C GLN A 125 3.39 -13.02 3.33
N ILE A 126 4.24 -12.63 2.38
CA ILE A 126 5.37 -11.73 2.63
C ILE A 126 4.88 -10.37 3.12
N LEU A 127 3.84 -9.80 2.48
CA LEU A 127 3.33 -8.47 2.80
C LEU A 127 2.29 -8.44 3.92
N GLN A 128 2.00 -9.58 4.55
CA GLN A 128 1.02 -9.67 5.64
C GLN A 128 1.27 -8.66 6.77
N PRO A 129 2.50 -8.41 7.25
CA PRO A 129 2.74 -7.44 8.32
C PRO A 129 2.30 -6.01 7.95
N PHE A 130 2.49 -5.59 6.70
CA PHE A 130 1.99 -4.30 6.24
C PHE A 130 0.47 -4.26 6.21
N ARG A 131 -0.17 -5.33 5.76
CA ARG A 131 -1.63 -5.42 5.69
C ARG A 131 -2.28 -5.39 7.07
N GLU A 132 -1.73 -6.11 8.03
CA GLU A 132 -2.24 -6.20 9.40
C GLU A 132 -2.08 -4.88 10.18
N ARG A 133 -1.02 -4.14 9.91
CA ARG A 133 -0.71 -2.85 10.55
C ARG A 133 -1.17 -1.65 9.74
N ALA A 134 -1.89 -1.86 8.62
CA ALA A 134 -2.33 -0.77 7.75
C ALA A 134 -3.30 0.17 8.45
N ASP A 135 -3.00 1.47 8.44
CA ASP A 135 -3.92 2.52 8.87
C ASP A 135 -4.99 2.78 7.81
N TYR A 136 -4.61 2.60 6.53
CA TYR A 136 -5.49 2.77 5.37
C TYR A 136 -5.35 1.56 4.45
N THR A 137 -6.48 0.99 4.04
CA THR A 137 -6.53 -0.06 3.01
C THR A 137 -7.44 0.38 1.87
N ILE A 138 -6.92 0.35 0.64
CA ILE A 138 -7.68 0.65 -0.56
C ILE A 138 -7.82 -0.62 -1.40
N ASN A 139 -9.05 -1.11 -1.57
CA ASN A 139 -9.36 -2.12 -2.56
C ASN A 139 -9.61 -1.44 -3.90
N THR A 140 -8.81 -1.81 -4.92
CA THR A 140 -8.88 -1.22 -6.25
C THR A 140 -9.68 -2.06 -7.25
N GLU A 141 -10.43 -3.05 -6.80
CA GLU A 141 -11.21 -3.96 -7.65
C GLU A 141 -12.08 -3.20 -8.67
N PHE A 142 -12.86 -2.24 -8.18
CA PHE A 142 -13.81 -1.46 -8.98
C PHE A 142 -13.37 -0.01 -9.22
N LEU A 143 -12.12 0.32 -8.92
CA LEU A 143 -11.60 1.66 -9.10
C LEU A 143 -10.89 1.79 -10.45
N SER A 144 -11.26 2.80 -11.22
CA SER A 144 -10.42 3.27 -12.31
C SER A 144 -9.14 3.93 -11.76
N THR A 145 -8.14 4.08 -12.63
CA THR A 145 -6.91 4.80 -12.28
C THR A 145 -7.21 6.21 -11.74
N ALA A 146 -8.15 6.93 -12.37
CA ALA A 146 -8.55 8.27 -11.96
C ALA A 146 -9.23 8.27 -10.58
N GLN A 147 -10.12 7.33 -10.32
CA GLN A 147 -10.80 7.19 -9.03
C GLN A 147 -9.82 6.80 -7.91
N ASN A 148 -8.85 5.92 -8.19
CA ASN A 148 -7.82 5.58 -7.23
C ASN A 148 -6.98 6.81 -6.88
N LYS A 149 -6.54 7.57 -7.89
CA LYS A 149 -5.81 8.84 -7.71
C LYS A 149 -6.60 9.84 -6.87
N GLU A 150 -7.85 10.10 -7.22
CA GLU A 150 -8.73 11.01 -6.48
C GLU A 150 -8.87 10.59 -5.01
N ARG A 151 -9.06 9.29 -4.76
CA ARG A 151 -9.19 8.75 -3.40
C ARG A 151 -7.93 8.98 -2.57
N ILE A 152 -6.74 8.76 -3.15
CA ILE A 152 -5.46 9.04 -2.49
C ILE A 152 -5.32 10.53 -2.18
N CYS A 153 -5.61 11.40 -3.16
CA CYS A 153 -5.56 12.84 -2.95
C CYS A 153 -6.50 13.29 -1.82
N ASN A 154 -7.73 12.78 -1.78
CA ASN A 154 -8.69 13.12 -0.73
C ASN A 154 -8.26 12.64 0.66
N LEU A 155 -7.59 11.49 0.76
CA LEU A 155 -7.10 10.96 2.05
C LEU A 155 -5.93 11.76 2.60
N PHE A 156 -5.05 12.26 1.74
CA PHE A 156 -3.76 12.82 2.14
C PHE A 156 -3.54 14.28 1.75
N ALA A 157 -4.56 14.98 1.22
CA ALA A 157 -4.45 16.40 0.87
C ALA A 157 -4.16 17.26 2.11
N PRO A 158 -3.33 18.33 1.98
CA PRO A 158 -2.96 19.17 3.13
C PRO A 158 -4.13 19.98 3.71
N ASP A 159 -5.15 20.33 2.90
CA ASP A 159 -6.18 21.31 3.22
C ASP A 159 -7.52 20.74 3.68
N GLY A 160 -7.63 19.50 4.08
CA GLY A 160 -8.91 19.02 4.55
C GLY A 160 -9.16 17.53 4.51
N GLY A 161 -8.17 16.76 4.19
CA GLY A 161 -8.22 15.33 4.43
C GLY A 161 -8.27 15.09 5.93
N ALA A 162 -9.36 14.63 6.39
CA ALA A 162 -9.72 13.91 7.62
C ALA A 162 -8.66 13.66 8.74
N LYS A 163 -7.68 14.55 8.96
CA LYS A 163 -6.84 14.50 10.16
C LYS A 163 -7.65 14.77 11.45
N ALA A 164 -8.91 15.19 11.32
CA ALA A 164 -9.71 15.58 12.48
C ALA A 164 -10.63 14.50 13.03
N ALA A 165 -10.95 13.46 12.33
CA ALA A 165 -11.81 12.43 12.88
C ALA A 165 -11.90 11.22 11.94
N MET A 166 -11.13 10.24 12.15
CA MET A 166 -11.38 8.85 11.79
C MET A 166 -10.11 8.19 11.29
N ARG A 167 -9.51 7.38 12.13
CA ARG A 167 -8.94 6.11 11.69
C ARG A 167 -10.11 5.32 11.06
N LEU A 168 -10.43 5.66 9.85
CA LEU A 168 -11.32 4.89 9.04
C LEU A 168 -10.46 3.79 8.45
N THR A 169 -10.42 2.66 9.14
CA THR A 169 -10.30 1.40 8.45
C THR A 169 -11.47 1.40 7.48
N VAL A 170 -11.25 1.87 6.24
CA VAL A 170 -12.23 1.72 5.17
C VAL A 170 -12.14 0.27 4.73
N CYS A 171 -12.51 -0.63 5.61
CA CYS A 171 -13.15 -1.86 5.20
C CYS A 171 -14.43 -1.38 4.52
N LEU A 172 -14.43 -1.31 3.21
CA LEU A 172 -15.67 -1.44 2.48
C LEU A 172 -16.20 -2.82 2.85
N LEU A 173 -16.99 -2.84 3.90
CA LEU A 173 -17.98 -3.87 4.08
C LEU A 173 -18.83 -3.80 2.83
N TYR A 174 -18.53 -4.64 1.87
CA TYR A 174 -19.53 -5.10 0.95
C TYR A 174 -20.56 -5.78 1.82
N THR A 175 -21.59 -5.04 2.17
CA THR A 175 -22.85 -5.63 2.58
C THR A 175 -23.23 -6.56 1.46
N SER A 176 -23.24 -7.86 1.78
CA SER A 176 -23.96 -8.86 1.00
C SER A 176 -25.31 -8.27 0.59
N PRO A 177 -25.81 -8.62 -0.60
CA PRO A 177 -27.08 -8.11 -1.08
C PRO A 177 -28.13 -8.33 0.00
N SER A 178 -28.83 -7.25 0.33
CA SER A 178 -29.92 -7.25 1.29
C SER A 178 -30.92 -8.35 0.90
N PRO A 179 -31.38 -9.19 1.83
CA PRO A 179 -32.39 -10.21 1.54
C PRO A 179 -33.79 -9.54 1.46
N ARG A 180 -33.97 -8.59 0.53
CA ARG A 180 -35.25 -7.90 0.35
C ARG A 180 -35.94 -8.17 -0.96
N ASP A 181 -35.47 -9.08 -1.75
CA ASP A 181 -36.15 -9.47 -2.99
C ASP A 181 -36.70 -10.91 -2.96
N ILE A 182 -37.18 -11.34 -1.80
CA ILE A 182 -38.02 -12.52 -1.72
C ILE A 182 -39.32 -12.11 -1.06
N SER A 183 -40.17 -11.39 -1.76
CA SER A 183 -41.60 -11.38 -1.54
C SER A 183 -42.28 -10.84 -2.79
N GLY A 184 -42.61 -11.71 -3.65
CA GLY A 184 -43.48 -11.57 -4.78
C GLY A 184 -44.17 -12.90 -4.99
N SER A 185 -45.30 -13.09 -4.31
CA SER A 185 -46.33 -14.07 -4.63
C SER A 185 -46.87 -13.83 -6.00
#